data_889e186da56ab7dc8bf826eb0778b773
#
_entry.id   889e186da56ab7dc8bf826eb0778b773
#
_cell.length_a   1.000
_cell.length_b   1.000
_cell.length_c   1.000
_cell.angle_alpha   90.00
_cell.angle_beta   90.00
_cell.angle_gamma   90.00
#
_symmetry.space_group_name_H-M   'P 1'
#
loop_
_entity.id
_entity.type
_entity.pdbx_description
1 polymer ?
#
loop_
_entity_poly.entity_id
_entity_poly.type
_entity_poly.pdbx_seq_one_letter_code
_entity_poly.pdbx_strand_id
1 'polypeptide(L)'
;LKLSAEFTFETETAEKIYQAVLPELNDNFSERSRIGVTLEDADHLVLTVRAEDTVSLRSALNTWFRLIQIAQEVLEVTSEA
;
A
#
# COMPACT_ATOMS: atom_id res chain seq x y z
N LEU A 1 1.95 15.91 10.63
CA LEU A 1 2.75 14.67 10.68
C LEU A 1 4.17 14.97 10.25
N LYS A 2 5.15 14.46 10.99
CA LYS A 2 6.55 14.87 10.88
C LYS A 2 7.37 14.09 9.87
N LEU A 3 6.99 12.85 9.61
CA LEU A 3 7.74 11.97 8.71
C LEU A 3 6.87 11.54 7.55
N SER A 4 7.48 11.40 6.39
CA SER A 4 6.76 10.86 5.24
C SER A 4 7.67 9.98 4.41
N ALA A 5 7.07 9.00 3.75
CA ALA A 5 7.75 8.11 2.82
C ALA A 5 6.82 7.85 1.64
N GLU A 6 7.42 7.74 0.46
CA GLU A 6 6.67 7.44 -0.75
C GLU A 6 7.38 6.34 -1.51
N PHE A 7 6.61 5.33 -1.92
CA PHE A 7 7.13 4.18 -2.66
C PHE A 7 6.31 3.96 -3.91
N THR A 8 6.99 3.74 -5.02
CA THR A 8 6.36 3.43 -6.29
C THR A 8 6.63 1.96 -6.62
N PHE A 9 5.57 1.22 -6.87
CA PHE A 9 5.65 -0.19 -7.27
C PHE A 9 5.31 -0.32 -8.74
N GLU A 10 6.22 -0.87 -9.53
CA GLU A 10 5.98 -1.13 -10.93
C GLU A 10 5.54 -2.58 -11.09
N THR A 11 4.32 -2.77 -11.59
CA THR A 11 3.74 -4.10 -11.78
C THR A 11 2.60 -4.03 -12.77
N GLU A 12 2.47 -5.07 -13.59
CA GLU A 12 1.39 -5.17 -14.56
C GLU A 12 0.01 -5.28 -13.90
N THR A 13 -0.03 -5.66 -12.63
CA THR A 13 -1.28 -5.82 -11.88
C THR A 13 -1.56 -4.65 -10.94
N ALA A 14 -0.96 -3.50 -11.18
CA ALA A 14 -1.08 -2.34 -10.29
C ALA A 14 -2.54 -1.96 -10.01
N GLU A 15 -3.37 -1.91 -11.05
CA GLU A 15 -4.78 -1.55 -10.88
C GLU A 15 -5.53 -2.56 -10.01
N LYS A 16 -5.26 -3.84 -10.21
CA LYS A 16 -5.91 -4.90 -9.43
C LYS A 16 -5.46 -4.88 -7.97
N ILE A 17 -4.18 -4.62 -7.74
CA ILE A 17 -3.66 -4.48 -6.37
C ILE A 17 -4.31 -3.27 -5.70
N TYR A 18 -4.41 -2.17 -6.43
CA TYR A 18 -5.06 -0.96 -5.92
C TYR A 18 -6.49 -1.24 -5.48
N GLN A 19 -7.27 -1.92 -6.31
CA GLN A 19 -8.64 -2.28 -5.98
C GLN A 19 -8.71 -3.20 -4.75
N ALA A 20 -7.77 -4.14 -4.65
CA ALA A 20 -7.75 -5.11 -3.57
C ALA A 20 -7.43 -4.46 -2.22
N VAL A 21 -6.57 -3.43 -2.19
CA VAL A 21 -6.15 -2.82 -0.93
C VAL A 21 -6.99 -1.60 -0.53
N LEU A 22 -7.82 -1.06 -1.42
CA LEU A 22 -8.66 0.10 -1.11
C LEU A 22 -9.49 -0.05 0.16
N PRO A 23 -10.19 -1.18 0.40
CA PRO A 23 -10.98 -1.32 1.63
C PRO A 23 -10.14 -1.23 2.89
N GLU A 24 -8.88 -1.63 2.82
CA GLU A 24 -7.98 -1.63 3.97
C GLU A 24 -7.60 -0.22 4.43
N LEU A 25 -7.74 0.78 3.55
CA LEU A 25 -7.47 2.16 3.91
C LEU A 25 -8.39 2.65 5.03
N ASN A 26 -9.62 2.16 5.06
CA ASN A 26 -10.57 2.52 6.09
C ASN A 26 -10.43 1.65 7.34
N ASP A 27 -10.06 0.38 7.16
CA ASP A 27 -9.98 -0.59 8.26
C ASP A 27 -8.71 -0.44 9.10
N ASN A 28 -7.66 0.17 8.53
CA ASN A 28 -6.37 0.32 9.18
C ASN A 28 -6.09 1.77 9.58
N PHE A 29 -7.12 2.48 9.99
CA PHE A 29 -6.97 3.86 10.45
C PHE A 29 -6.14 3.94 11.72
N SER A 30 -5.24 4.93 11.77
CA SER A 30 -4.45 5.23 12.95
C SER A 30 -4.35 6.76 13.10
N GLU A 31 -4.42 7.24 14.33
CA GLU A 31 -4.25 8.68 14.59
C GLU A 31 -2.82 9.14 14.37
N ARG A 32 -1.85 8.22 14.45
CA ARG A 32 -0.42 8.54 14.34
C ARG A 32 0.14 8.38 12.93
N SER A 33 -0.66 7.91 12.00
CA SER A 33 -0.21 7.76 10.62
C SER A 33 -1.34 7.98 9.64
N ARG A 34 -0.97 8.37 8.43
CA ARG A 34 -1.88 8.55 7.30
C ARG A 34 -1.34 7.79 6.11
N ILE A 35 -2.20 7.06 5.46
CA ILE A 35 -1.83 6.21 4.34
C ILE A 35 -2.54 6.70 3.09
N GLY A 36 -1.80 6.81 2.00
CA GLY A 36 -2.37 7.07 0.69
C GLY A 36 -1.91 6.01 -0.28
N VAL A 37 -2.83 5.47 -1.06
CA VAL A 37 -2.51 4.56 -2.15
C VAL A 37 -3.16 5.14 -3.39
N THR A 38 -2.35 5.38 -4.42
CA THR A 38 -2.85 5.93 -5.67
C THR A 38 -2.30 5.15 -6.85
N LEU A 39 -3.02 5.22 -7.96
CA LEU A 39 -2.60 4.59 -9.19
C LEU A 39 -2.06 5.71 -10.10
N GLU A 40 -0.76 5.72 -10.35
CA GLU A 40 -0.14 6.75 -11.18
C GLU A 40 -0.44 6.51 -12.66
N ASP A 41 -0.35 5.24 -13.07
CA ASP A 41 -0.75 4.79 -14.40
C ASP A 41 -1.07 3.29 -14.31
N ALA A 42 -1.26 2.63 -15.45
CA ALA A 42 -1.66 1.22 -15.49
C ALA A 42 -0.66 0.28 -14.80
N ASP A 43 0.62 0.68 -14.75
CA ASP A 43 1.69 -0.17 -14.26
C ASP A 43 2.36 0.34 -12.98
N HIS A 44 1.94 1.48 -12.45
CA HIS A 44 2.61 2.10 -11.30
C HIS A 44 1.63 2.41 -10.18
N LEU A 45 1.89 1.79 -9.03
CA LEU A 45 1.13 1.99 -7.81
C LEU A 45 1.99 2.78 -6.83
N VAL A 46 1.44 3.86 -6.25
CA VAL A 46 2.18 4.71 -5.32
C VAL A 46 1.59 4.58 -3.92
N LEU A 47 2.46 4.23 -2.98
CA LEU A 47 2.14 4.17 -1.56
C LEU A 47 2.78 5.36 -0.86
N THR A 48 1.97 6.17 -0.19
CA THR A 48 2.45 7.30 0.61
C THR A 48 2.11 7.06 2.07
N VAL A 49 3.09 7.20 2.95
CA VAL A 49 2.88 7.04 4.38
C VAL A 49 3.40 8.29 5.09
N ARG A 50 2.57 8.85 5.96
CA ARG A 50 2.95 10.00 6.80
C ARG A 50 2.73 9.61 8.25
N ALA A 51 3.69 9.92 9.11
CA ALA A 51 3.64 9.48 10.50
C ALA A 51 4.22 10.50 11.46
N GLU A 52 3.82 10.39 12.74
CA GLU A 52 4.28 11.28 13.80
C GLU A 52 5.72 10.97 14.22
N ASP A 53 6.12 9.70 14.16
CA ASP A 53 7.42 9.26 14.62
C ASP A 53 7.89 8.03 13.84
N THR A 54 9.14 7.62 14.09
CA THR A 54 9.75 6.50 13.37
C THR A 54 9.08 5.16 13.68
N VAL A 55 8.60 4.97 14.89
CA VAL A 55 7.91 3.72 15.28
C VAL A 55 6.61 3.57 14.50
N SER A 56 5.82 4.64 14.44
CA SER A 56 4.56 4.64 13.69
C SER A 56 4.80 4.48 12.19
N LEU A 57 5.84 5.12 11.66
CA LEU A 57 6.21 5.00 10.25
C LEU A 57 6.57 3.55 9.91
N ARG A 58 7.43 2.93 10.73
CA ARG A 58 7.85 1.55 10.52
C ARG A 58 6.67 0.58 10.58
N SER A 59 5.81 0.76 11.57
CA SER A 59 4.62 -0.07 11.74
C SER A 59 3.70 0.02 10.52
N ALA A 60 3.44 1.24 10.05
CA ALA A 60 2.60 1.45 8.88
C ALA A 60 3.22 0.84 7.61
N LEU A 61 4.51 1.04 7.41
CA LEU A 61 5.21 0.47 6.25
C LEU A 61 5.17 -1.06 6.27
N ASN A 62 5.43 -1.68 7.42
CA ASN A 62 5.39 -3.13 7.52
C ASN A 62 4.01 -3.67 7.19
N THR A 63 2.96 -3.02 7.68
CA THR A 63 1.59 -3.42 7.41
C THR A 63 1.26 -3.31 5.92
N TRP A 64 1.57 -2.16 5.32
CA TRP A 64 1.17 -1.89 3.95
C TRP A 64 2.02 -2.63 2.91
N PHE A 65 3.31 -2.81 3.16
CA PHE A 65 4.13 -3.65 2.29
C PHE A 65 3.61 -5.09 2.29
N ARG A 66 3.22 -5.59 3.46
CA ARG A 66 2.65 -6.94 3.56
C ARG A 66 1.32 -7.06 2.83
N LEU A 67 0.44 -6.07 2.98
CA LEU A 67 -0.86 -6.08 2.29
C LEU A 67 -0.68 -6.07 0.77
N ILE A 68 0.21 -5.24 0.27
CA ILE A 68 0.49 -5.16 -1.17
C ILE A 68 1.10 -6.47 -1.66
N GLN A 69 2.03 -7.04 -0.91
CA GLN A 69 2.67 -8.30 -1.27
C GLN A 69 1.66 -9.44 -1.34
N ILE A 70 0.80 -9.54 -0.33
CA ILE A 70 -0.24 -10.57 -0.29
C ILE A 70 -1.20 -10.43 -1.47
N ALA A 71 -1.64 -9.20 -1.76
CA ALA A 71 -2.52 -8.94 -2.89
C ALA A 71 -1.87 -9.38 -4.21
N GLN A 72 -0.60 -9.07 -4.38
CA GLN A 72 0.15 -9.45 -5.57
C GLN A 72 0.24 -10.97 -5.71
N GLU A 73 0.56 -11.67 -4.63
CA GLU A 73 0.66 -13.13 -4.62
C GLU A 73 -0.66 -13.80 -4.96
N VAL A 74 -1.76 -13.29 -4.39
CA VAL A 74 -3.10 -13.82 -4.67
C VAL A 74 -3.45 -13.65 -6.14
N LEU A 75 -3.13 -12.49 -6.72
CA LEU A 75 -3.42 -12.21 -8.12
C LEU A 75 -2.59 -13.10 -9.05
N GLU A 76 -1.34 -13.39 -8.70
CA GLU A 76 -0.49 -14.29 -9.48
C GLU A 76 -1.07 -15.71 -9.52
N VAL A 77 -1.51 -16.21 -8.37
CA VAL A 77 -2.13 -17.54 -8.28
C VAL A 77 -3.42 -17.58 -9.11
N THR A 78 -4.24 -16.54 -9.01
CA THR A 78 -5.49 -16.47 -9.76
C THR A 78 -5.25 -16.41 -11.26
N SER A 79 -4.20 -15.72 -11.69
CA SER A 79 -3.85 -15.59 -13.11
C SER A 79 -3.40 -16.90 -13.72
N GLU A 80 -2.82 -17.79 -12.93
CA GLU A 80 -2.36 -19.11 -13.39
C GLU A 80 -3.51 -20.12 -13.50
N ALA A 81 -4.59 -19.85 -12.82
CA ALA A 81 -5.77 -20.71 -12.84
C ALA A 81 -6.61 -20.47 -14.08
#